data_bf67c72089fd6769246e2e5620a62523
#
_entry.id   bf67c72089fd6769246e2e5620a62523
#
_cell.length_a   1.000
_cell.length_b   1.000
_cell.length_c   1.000
_cell.angle_alpha   90.00
_cell.angle_beta   90.00
_cell.angle_gamma   90.00
#
_symmetry.space_group_name_H-M   'P 1'
#
loop_
_entity.id
_entity.type
_entity.pdbx_description
1 polymer ?
#
loop_
_entity_poly.entity_id
_entity_poly.type
_entity_poly.pdbx_seq_one_letter_code
_entity_poly.pdbx_strand_id
1 'polypeptide(L)'
;MIAVVLAVAALIAAAKIMGGSEAEAIEPEQIAAVFNDTEPVPVIAISTDGNIVFPEQDRAADSQQDRDKAEEALEAQGYFSAAVPMCYEYQDYMRTYCRDYGCPYPLALAVAEVESNFDMETVGEVGEVGIMQLNPGPGGAYHAELEAATGLDPTTPEGNIAGGCYVLGKYVAEYGDLTMAAMAYSMGQAGAQRAREAGRSSTTYTDAVLEAMAQWECEVNAWEGE
;
A
#
# COMPACT_ATOMS: atom_id res chain seq x y z
N MET A 1 -15.47 9.43 -2.07
CA MET A 1 -16.20 8.57 -1.11
C MET A 1 -15.36 8.15 0.08
N ILE A 2 -14.10 7.78 -0.10
CA ILE A 2 -13.17 7.42 0.99
C ILE A 2 -12.91 8.59 1.96
N ALA A 3 -12.72 9.81 1.46
CA ALA A 3 -12.48 11.00 2.30
C ALA A 3 -13.67 11.33 3.23
N VAL A 4 -14.90 11.13 2.80
CA VAL A 4 -16.10 11.36 3.61
C VAL A 4 -16.25 10.30 4.71
N VAL A 5 -15.91 9.04 4.43
CA VAL A 5 -15.92 7.96 5.42
C VAL A 5 -14.83 8.17 6.48
N LEU A 6 -13.65 8.66 6.10
CA LEU A 6 -12.58 8.97 7.04
C LEU A 6 -12.90 10.19 7.92
N ALA A 7 -13.57 11.21 7.38
CA ALA A 7 -14.00 12.39 8.16
C ALA A 7 -15.07 12.03 9.21
N VAL A 8 -16.00 11.15 8.88
CA VAL A 8 -17.02 10.67 9.83
C VAL A 8 -16.41 9.75 10.87
N ALA A 9 -15.47 8.89 10.50
CA ALA A 9 -14.75 8.01 11.44
C ALA A 9 -13.87 8.82 12.41
N ALA A 10 -13.21 9.89 11.95
CA ALA A 10 -12.42 10.78 12.78
C ALA A 10 -13.27 11.58 13.80
N LEU A 11 -14.47 12.01 13.40
CA LEU A 11 -15.42 12.69 14.30
C LEU A 11 -15.97 11.76 15.38
N ILE A 12 -16.27 10.50 15.06
CA ILE A 12 -16.71 9.49 16.02
C ILE A 12 -15.59 9.10 16.99
N ALA A 13 -14.34 9.02 16.51
CA ALA A 13 -13.18 8.74 17.35
C ALA A 13 -12.86 9.91 18.32
N ALA A 14 -12.98 11.16 17.87
CA ALA A 14 -12.77 12.33 18.72
C ALA A 14 -13.83 12.44 19.83
N ALA A 15 -15.09 12.12 19.56
CA ALA A 15 -16.16 12.09 20.56
C ALA A 15 -15.96 11.02 21.64
N LYS A 16 -15.31 9.90 21.30
CA LYS A 16 -15.00 8.82 22.23
C LYS A 16 -13.83 9.13 23.19
N ILE A 17 -12.93 10.00 22.81
CA ILE A 17 -11.74 10.36 23.59
C ILE A 17 -12.06 11.44 24.66
N MET A 18 -13.14 12.22 24.48
CA MET A 18 -13.50 13.33 25.35
C MET A 18 -14.42 12.97 26.54
N GLY A 19 -14.70 11.68 26.78
CA GLY A 19 -15.19 11.18 28.10
C GLY A 19 -16.47 11.83 28.63
N GLY A 20 -17.44 12.17 27.80
CA GLY A 20 -18.74 12.69 28.21
C GLY A 20 -19.85 11.63 28.08
N SER A 21 -20.52 11.34 29.18
CA SER A 21 -21.77 10.59 29.19
C SER A 21 -22.87 11.47 28.62
N GLU A 22 -23.69 10.90 27.72
CA GLU A 22 -24.79 11.50 26.94
C GLU A 22 -24.31 12.19 25.66
N ALA A 23 -24.33 11.43 24.55
CA ALA A 23 -24.25 11.98 23.22
C ALA A 23 -25.59 12.70 22.91
N GLU A 24 -25.59 14.01 23.07
CA GLU A 24 -26.63 14.84 22.46
C GLU A 24 -26.61 14.61 20.96
N ALA A 25 -27.76 14.24 20.39
CA ALA A 25 -27.90 14.07 18.95
C ALA A 25 -27.66 15.45 18.29
N ILE A 26 -26.61 15.53 17.46
CA ILE A 26 -26.33 16.75 16.69
C ILE A 26 -27.44 16.88 15.63
N GLU A 27 -28.21 17.97 15.73
CA GLU A 27 -29.29 18.24 14.78
C GLU A 27 -28.72 18.43 13.36
N PRO A 28 -29.44 17.98 12.31
CA PRO A 28 -28.98 18.05 10.91
C PRO A 28 -28.58 19.46 10.44
N GLU A 29 -29.17 20.49 11.04
CA GLU A 29 -28.87 21.91 10.71
C GLU A 29 -27.47 22.34 11.19
N GLN A 30 -26.91 21.71 12.23
CA GLN A 30 -25.56 22.04 12.72
C GLN A 30 -24.48 21.39 11.84
N ILE A 31 -24.80 20.29 11.17
CA ILE A 31 -23.90 19.65 10.19
C ILE A 31 -23.83 20.48 8.91
N ALA A 32 -24.94 21.08 8.48
CA ALA A 32 -25.01 21.93 7.27
C ALA A 32 -24.18 23.22 7.39
N ALA A 33 -23.97 23.74 8.60
CA ALA A 33 -23.20 24.97 8.83
C ALA A 33 -21.67 24.81 8.65
N VAL A 34 -21.16 23.57 8.67
CA VAL A 34 -19.72 23.27 8.50
C VAL A 34 -19.36 23.09 7.01
N PHE A 35 -20.35 22.86 6.14
CA PHE A 35 -20.14 22.61 4.70
C PHE A 35 -20.71 23.72 3.82
N ASN A 36 -20.53 24.97 4.20
CA ASN A 36 -21.02 26.07 3.42
C ASN A 36 -20.01 26.47 2.33
N ASP A 37 -19.96 25.68 1.23
CA ASP A 37 -19.75 26.20 -0.13
C ASP A 37 -20.22 25.18 -1.20
N THR A 38 -21.38 25.45 -1.76
CA THR A 38 -21.85 25.45 -3.16
C THR A 38 -21.77 24.15 -4.01
N GLU A 39 -21.80 22.93 -3.46
CA GLU A 39 -22.15 21.79 -4.28
C GLU A 39 -23.29 20.98 -3.60
N PRO A 40 -24.31 20.53 -4.34
CA PRO A 40 -25.42 19.79 -3.74
C PRO A 40 -24.94 18.46 -3.19
N VAL A 41 -25.04 18.31 -1.86
CA VAL A 41 -24.76 17.04 -1.19
C VAL A 41 -25.73 15.98 -1.74
N PRO A 42 -25.28 14.82 -2.24
CA PRO A 42 -26.19 13.79 -2.73
C PRO A 42 -27.08 13.33 -1.59
N VAL A 43 -28.40 13.46 -1.80
CA VAL A 43 -29.42 13.00 -0.84
C VAL A 43 -29.32 11.47 -0.74
N ILE A 44 -28.89 10.98 0.40
CA ILE A 44 -28.91 9.55 0.69
C ILE A 44 -30.36 9.16 0.95
N ALA A 45 -30.97 8.41 0.06
CA ALA A 45 -32.29 7.83 0.29
C ALA A 45 -32.15 6.50 1.04
N ILE A 46 -32.87 6.35 2.14
CA ILE A 46 -33.01 5.06 2.83
C ILE A 46 -34.29 4.43 2.32
N SER A 47 -34.19 3.25 1.72
CA SER A 47 -35.36 2.49 1.27
C SER A 47 -36.18 1.98 2.48
N THR A 48 -37.45 1.67 2.27
CA THR A 48 -38.37 1.23 3.33
C THR A 48 -38.00 -0.10 3.99
N ASP A 49 -37.02 -0.80 3.45
CA ASP A 49 -36.41 -2.06 3.96
C ASP A 49 -35.05 -1.81 4.66
N GLY A 50 -34.67 -0.54 4.89
CA GLY A 50 -33.46 -0.17 5.65
C GLY A 50 -32.16 -0.22 4.85
N ASN A 51 -32.20 -0.44 3.54
CA ASN A 51 -31.03 -0.41 2.69
C ASN A 51 -30.72 1.02 2.20
N ILE A 52 -29.45 1.39 2.23
CA ILE A 52 -28.98 2.67 1.67
C ILE A 52 -29.01 2.57 0.15
N VAL A 53 -29.88 3.37 -0.49
CA VAL A 53 -29.95 3.48 -1.94
C VAL A 53 -29.22 4.74 -2.37
N PHE A 54 -28.13 4.57 -3.11
CA PHE A 54 -27.46 5.68 -3.77
C PHE A 54 -28.17 5.96 -5.09
N PRO A 55 -28.55 7.23 -5.39
CA PRO A 55 -29.12 7.55 -6.70
C PRO A 55 -28.15 7.13 -7.80
N GLU A 56 -28.69 6.46 -8.79
CA GLU A 56 -27.96 6.06 -9.99
C GLU A 56 -27.75 7.32 -10.87
N GLN A 57 -26.73 8.10 -10.54
CA GLN A 57 -26.23 9.16 -11.42
C GLN A 57 -24.96 8.67 -12.07
N ASP A 58 -24.81 8.97 -13.35
CA ASP A 58 -23.73 8.61 -14.29
C ASP A 58 -22.35 8.34 -13.65
N ARG A 59 -22.18 7.13 -13.11
CA ARG A 59 -21.04 6.73 -12.27
C ARG A 59 -19.71 6.58 -13.04
N ALA A 60 -19.73 6.59 -14.37
CA ALA A 60 -18.52 6.31 -15.15
C ALA A 60 -17.69 7.56 -15.50
N ALA A 61 -18.32 8.71 -15.76
CA ALA A 61 -17.62 9.94 -16.14
C ALA A 61 -17.17 10.77 -14.92
N ASP A 62 -18.02 10.87 -13.89
CA ASP A 62 -17.65 11.53 -12.62
C ASP A 62 -16.51 10.80 -11.89
N SER A 63 -16.43 9.48 -12.01
CA SER A 63 -15.45 8.68 -11.29
C SER A 63 -14.00 8.92 -11.77
N GLN A 64 -13.76 9.21 -13.05
CA GLN A 64 -12.40 9.42 -13.55
C GLN A 64 -11.89 10.81 -13.17
N GLN A 65 -12.68 11.85 -13.38
CA GLN A 65 -12.29 13.22 -13.02
C GLN A 65 -12.08 13.41 -11.51
N ASP A 66 -12.86 12.69 -10.69
CA ASP A 66 -12.68 12.72 -9.24
C ASP A 66 -11.45 11.93 -8.80
N ARG A 67 -11.08 10.85 -9.51
CA ARG A 67 -9.82 10.13 -9.31
C ARG A 67 -8.64 11.03 -9.68
N ASP A 68 -8.67 11.64 -10.86
CA ASP A 68 -7.59 12.52 -11.34
C ASP A 68 -7.33 13.67 -10.34
N LYS A 69 -8.39 14.29 -9.80
CA LYS A 69 -8.26 15.34 -8.77
C LYS A 69 -7.72 14.79 -7.44
N ALA A 70 -8.11 13.59 -7.05
CA ALA A 70 -7.60 12.97 -5.83
C ALA A 70 -6.12 12.59 -5.99
N GLU A 71 -5.72 12.10 -7.14
CA GLU A 71 -4.33 11.80 -7.46
C GLU A 71 -3.48 13.07 -7.46
N GLU A 72 -3.93 14.16 -8.13
CA GLU A 72 -3.25 15.47 -8.07
C GLU A 72 -3.10 15.99 -6.64
N ALA A 73 -4.13 15.85 -5.80
CA ALA A 73 -4.09 16.28 -4.41
C ALA A 73 -3.13 15.43 -3.57
N LEU A 74 -3.07 14.13 -3.81
CA LEU A 74 -2.18 13.21 -3.11
C LEU A 74 -0.73 13.39 -3.59
N GLU A 75 -0.51 13.68 -4.88
CA GLU A 75 0.80 14.03 -5.41
C GLU A 75 1.31 15.35 -4.80
N ALA A 76 0.47 16.36 -4.72
CA ALA A 76 0.81 17.65 -4.09
C ALA A 76 1.11 17.53 -2.58
N GLN A 77 0.62 16.48 -1.91
CA GLN A 77 0.92 16.14 -0.53
C GLN A 77 2.12 15.19 -0.37
N GLY A 78 2.81 14.83 -1.47
CA GLY A 78 3.92 13.89 -1.46
C GLY A 78 3.53 12.43 -1.24
N TYR A 79 2.24 12.08 -1.37
CA TYR A 79 1.80 10.68 -1.26
C TYR A 79 2.20 9.87 -2.49
N PHE A 80 2.07 10.45 -3.68
CA PHE A 80 2.58 9.90 -4.94
C PHE A 80 3.75 10.71 -5.46
N SER A 81 4.58 10.10 -6.30
CA SER A 81 5.67 10.77 -6.97
C SER A 81 5.83 10.30 -8.41
N ALA A 82 5.98 11.28 -9.31
CA ALA A 82 6.34 11.02 -10.70
C ALA A 82 7.78 10.47 -10.87
N ALA A 83 8.61 10.54 -9.84
CA ALA A 83 9.95 9.95 -9.85
C ALA A 83 9.92 8.42 -9.70
N VAL A 84 8.85 7.86 -9.11
CA VAL A 84 8.65 6.41 -9.04
C VAL A 84 8.07 5.91 -10.35
N PRO A 85 8.75 5.03 -11.10
CA PRO A 85 8.30 4.58 -12.43
C PRO A 85 7.19 3.50 -12.33
N MET A 86 6.19 3.78 -11.52
CA MET A 86 4.95 3.00 -11.38
C MET A 86 3.75 3.94 -11.49
N CYS A 87 2.62 3.43 -11.97
CA CYS A 87 1.37 4.20 -11.89
C CYS A 87 0.97 4.46 -10.43
N TYR A 88 0.15 5.49 -10.20
CA TYR A 88 -0.26 5.89 -8.84
C TYR A 88 -1.00 4.79 -8.09
N GLU A 89 -1.77 3.97 -8.80
CA GLU A 89 -2.44 2.80 -8.22
C GLU A 89 -1.46 1.80 -7.60
N TYR A 90 -0.34 1.51 -8.28
CA TYR A 90 0.68 0.61 -7.75
C TYR A 90 1.48 1.24 -6.61
N GLN A 91 1.71 2.55 -6.66
CA GLN A 91 2.31 3.28 -5.54
C GLN A 91 1.40 3.23 -4.30
N ASP A 92 0.07 3.39 -4.49
CA ASP A 92 -0.92 3.29 -3.41
C ASP A 92 -0.94 1.88 -2.79
N TYR A 93 -0.96 0.83 -3.61
CA TYR A 93 -0.85 -0.54 -3.14
C TYR A 93 0.42 -0.73 -2.31
N MET A 94 1.57 -0.31 -2.82
CA MET A 94 2.85 -0.49 -2.13
C MET A 94 2.92 0.28 -0.81
N ARG A 95 2.48 1.53 -0.76
CA ARG A 95 2.41 2.32 0.48
C ARG A 95 1.45 1.68 1.50
N THR A 96 0.29 1.25 1.06
CA THR A 96 -0.71 0.61 1.91
C THR A 96 -0.16 -0.68 2.53
N TYR A 97 0.37 -1.58 1.72
CA TYR A 97 0.87 -2.87 2.21
C TYR A 97 2.20 -2.76 2.96
N CYS A 98 3.05 -1.78 2.64
CA CYS A 98 4.22 -1.46 3.46
C CYS A 98 3.82 -1.08 4.89
N ARG A 99 2.82 -0.20 5.03
CA ARG A 99 2.29 0.19 6.34
C ARG A 99 1.66 -1.00 7.07
N ASP A 100 0.84 -1.79 6.38
CA ASP A 100 0.06 -2.86 6.98
C ASP A 100 0.93 -4.04 7.42
N TYR A 101 2.03 -4.31 6.71
CA TYR A 101 2.96 -5.39 7.03
C TYR A 101 4.27 -4.93 7.69
N GLY A 102 4.43 -3.63 7.97
CA GLY A 102 5.63 -3.11 8.62
C GLY A 102 6.90 -3.16 7.75
N CYS A 103 6.74 -3.11 6.44
CA CYS A 103 7.85 -3.02 5.48
C CYS A 103 8.21 -1.54 5.27
N PRO A 104 9.48 -1.12 5.36
CA PRO A 104 9.87 0.23 4.97
C PRO A 104 9.57 0.47 3.48
N TYR A 105 8.83 1.54 3.17
CA TYR A 105 8.47 1.85 1.77
C TYR A 105 9.69 2.02 0.84
N PRO A 106 10.79 2.72 1.25
CA PRO A 106 12.01 2.77 0.43
C PRO A 106 12.64 1.40 0.16
N LEU A 107 12.54 0.45 1.10
CA LEU A 107 13.02 -0.91 0.90
C LEU A 107 12.18 -1.65 -0.14
N ALA A 108 10.86 -1.50 -0.10
CA ALA A 108 9.98 -2.12 -1.09
C ALA A 108 10.22 -1.56 -2.50
N LEU A 109 10.42 -0.23 -2.62
CA LEU A 109 10.81 0.41 -3.89
C LEU A 109 12.14 -0.14 -4.42
N ALA A 110 13.15 -0.24 -3.56
CA ALA A 110 14.47 -0.75 -3.92
C ALA A 110 14.42 -2.21 -4.40
N VAL A 111 13.62 -3.05 -3.74
CA VAL A 111 13.43 -4.44 -4.17
C VAL A 111 12.72 -4.48 -5.51
N ALA A 112 11.63 -3.71 -5.70
CA ALA A 112 10.92 -3.65 -6.98
C ALA A 112 11.81 -3.18 -8.14
N GLU A 113 12.71 -2.21 -7.89
CA GLU A 113 13.70 -1.75 -8.87
C GLU A 113 14.68 -2.88 -9.24
N VAL A 114 15.29 -3.52 -8.25
CA VAL A 114 16.31 -4.56 -8.47
C VAL A 114 15.70 -5.82 -9.10
N GLU A 115 14.48 -6.19 -8.74
CA GLU A 115 13.82 -7.41 -9.22
C GLU A 115 13.30 -7.28 -10.66
N SER A 116 12.68 -6.17 -10.99
CA SER A 116 11.94 -6.03 -12.26
C SER A 116 12.13 -4.68 -12.95
N ASN A 117 12.86 -3.74 -12.34
CA ASN A 117 12.83 -2.33 -12.75
C ASN A 117 11.39 -1.78 -12.85
N PHE A 118 10.55 -2.14 -11.85
CA PHE A 118 9.13 -1.79 -11.73
C PHE A 118 8.21 -2.33 -12.84
N ASP A 119 8.65 -3.32 -13.61
CA ASP A 119 7.85 -3.92 -14.69
C ASP A 119 7.01 -5.09 -14.17
N MET A 120 5.67 -4.92 -14.19
CA MET A 120 4.71 -5.94 -13.77
C MET A 120 4.69 -7.17 -14.69
N GLU A 121 5.08 -7.01 -15.95
CA GLU A 121 5.06 -8.09 -16.94
C GLU A 121 6.33 -8.94 -16.90
N THR A 122 7.30 -8.60 -16.05
CA THR A 122 8.55 -9.33 -15.93
C THR A 122 8.31 -10.75 -15.41
N VAL A 123 8.88 -11.72 -16.13
CA VAL A 123 8.91 -13.14 -15.76
C VAL A 123 10.37 -13.58 -15.66
N GLY A 124 10.77 -14.05 -14.48
CA GLY A 124 12.12 -14.54 -14.21
C GLY A 124 12.39 -15.92 -14.79
N GLU A 125 13.67 -16.34 -14.73
CA GLU A 125 14.13 -17.60 -15.36
C GLU A 125 13.51 -18.86 -14.74
N VAL A 126 13.13 -18.83 -13.45
CA VAL A 126 12.51 -19.97 -12.77
C VAL A 126 11.02 -19.77 -12.52
N GLY A 127 10.43 -18.74 -13.16
CA GLY A 127 9.01 -18.49 -13.17
C GLY A 127 8.54 -17.47 -12.12
N GLU A 128 9.45 -16.66 -11.56
CA GLU A 128 9.11 -15.51 -10.76
C GLU A 128 8.28 -14.52 -11.61
N VAL A 129 7.33 -13.84 -10.99
CA VAL A 129 6.41 -12.96 -11.71
C VAL A 129 6.29 -11.59 -11.05
N GLY A 130 6.07 -10.59 -11.88
CA GLY A 130 5.61 -9.26 -11.51
C GLY A 130 6.68 -8.34 -10.94
N ILE A 131 6.23 -7.20 -10.46
CA ILE A 131 7.09 -6.13 -9.90
C ILE A 131 8.00 -6.64 -8.79
N MET A 132 7.47 -7.50 -7.92
CA MET A 132 8.19 -8.02 -6.77
C MET A 132 8.85 -9.39 -7.03
N GLN A 133 8.80 -9.92 -8.26
CA GLN A 133 9.40 -11.20 -8.68
C GLN A 133 9.11 -12.34 -7.70
N LEU A 134 7.83 -12.57 -7.42
CA LEU A 134 7.42 -13.63 -6.50
C LEU A 134 7.55 -15.00 -7.17
N ASN A 135 8.40 -15.86 -6.60
CA ASN A 135 8.57 -17.23 -7.07
C ASN A 135 7.32 -18.05 -6.73
N PRO A 136 6.72 -18.78 -7.68
CA PRO A 136 5.54 -19.59 -7.40
C PRO A 136 5.82 -20.77 -6.46
N GLY A 137 7.07 -21.19 -6.37
CA GLY A 137 7.43 -22.41 -5.67
C GLY A 137 7.01 -23.70 -6.42
N PRO A 138 7.40 -24.88 -5.93
CA PRO A 138 7.03 -26.14 -6.55
C PRO A 138 5.50 -26.29 -6.66
N GLY A 139 5.00 -26.41 -7.90
CA GLY A 139 3.56 -26.57 -8.15
C GLY A 139 2.69 -25.38 -7.71
N GLY A 140 3.22 -24.18 -7.58
CA GLY A 140 2.52 -22.99 -7.13
C GLY A 140 2.29 -22.91 -5.61
N ALA A 141 2.95 -23.75 -4.84
CA ALA A 141 2.71 -23.85 -3.39
C ALA A 141 3.01 -22.54 -2.65
N TYR A 142 4.05 -21.81 -3.06
CA TYR A 142 4.39 -20.55 -2.38
C TYR A 142 3.41 -19.42 -2.73
N HIS A 143 2.91 -19.36 -3.97
CA HIS A 143 1.83 -18.44 -4.31
C HIS A 143 0.57 -18.73 -3.49
N ALA A 144 0.21 -20.00 -3.30
CA ALA A 144 -0.92 -20.37 -2.46
C ALA A 144 -0.72 -19.98 -0.98
N GLU A 145 0.51 -20.03 -0.46
CA GLU A 145 0.85 -19.54 0.88
C GLU A 145 0.68 -18.01 0.97
N LEU A 146 1.15 -17.29 -0.05
CA LEU A 146 1.00 -15.82 -0.11
C LEU A 146 -0.46 -15.40 -0.23
N GLU A 147 -1.24 -16.08 -1.09
CA GLU A 147 -2.69 -15.84 -1.21
C GLU A 147 -3.42 -16.11 0.11
N ALA A 148 -3.06 -17.18 0.81
CA ALA A 148 -3.63 -17.47 2.13
C ALA A 148 -3.26 -16.42 3.19
N ALA A 149 -2.07 -15.81 3.09
CA ALA A 149 -1.59 -14.80 4.03
C ALA A 149 -2.14 -13.41 3.76
N THR A 150 -2.29 -13.03 2.48
CA THR A 150 -2.69 -11.67 2.06
C THR A 150 -4.16 -11.58 1.66
N GLY A 151 -4.79 -12.69 1.30
CA GLY A 151 -6.14 -12.74 0.72
C GLY A 151 -6.17 -12.34 -0.76
N LEU A 152 -5.02 -12.20 -1.42
CA LEU A 152 -4.88 -11.69 -2.80
C LEU A 152 -4.06 -12.66 -3.66
N ASP A 153 -4.44 -12.80 -4.94
CA ASP A 153 -3.71 -13.60 -5.91
C ASP A 153 -2.37 -12.96 -6.27
N PRO A 154 -1.21 -13.58 -5.96
CA PRO A 154 0.13 -13.04 -6.23
C PRO A 154 0.46 -12.81 -7.71
N THR A 155 -0.37 -13.29 -8.62
CA THR A 155 -0.21 -13.07 -10.07
C THR A 155 -0.88 -11.78 -10.56
N THR A 156 -1.71 -11.15 -9.72
CA THR A 156 -2.30 -9.84 -9.99
C THR A 156 -1.38 -8.71 -9.52
N PRO A 157 -1.47 -7.49 -10.09
CA PRO A 157 -0.64 -6.36 -9.64
C PRO A 157 -0.75 -6.09 -8.14
N GLU A 158 -1.96 -6.01 -7.62
CA GLU A 158 -2.19 -5.78 -6.20
C GLU A 158 -1.65 -6.91 -5.33
N GLY A 159 -1.97 -8.16 -5.67
CA GLY A 159 -1.52 -9.34 -4.92
C GLY A 159 0.00 -9.55 -4.99
N ASN A 160 0.64 -9.19 -6.11
CA ASN A 160 2.09 -9.23 -6.25
C ASN A 160 2.79 -8.24 -5.31
N ILE A 161 2.33 -6.99 -5.32
CA ILE A 161 2.86 -5.95 -4.42
C ILE A 161 2.58 -6.30 -2.96
N ALA A 162 1.35 -6.71 -2.64
CA ALA A 162 0.98 -7.13 -1.28
C ALA A 162 1.83 -8.31 -0.78
N GLY A 163 2.01 -9.32 -1.61
CA GLY A 163 2.83 -10.51 -1.30
C GLY A 163 4.29 -10.14 -1.05
N GLY A 164 4.88 -9.30 -1.90
CA GLY A 164 6.25 -8.81 -1.73
C GLY A 164 6.43 -8.00 -0.44
N CYS A 165 5.54 -7.05 -0.17
CA CYS A 165 5.55 -6.25 1.06
C CYS A 165 5.36 -7.13 2.32
N TYR A 166 4.47 -8.14 2.24
CA TYR A 166 4.28 -9.10 3.33
C TYR A 166 5.56 -9.88 3.64
N VAL A 167 6.23 -10.42 2.61
CA VAL A 167 7.48 -11.19 2.77
C VAL A 167 8.60 -10.31 3.34
N LEU A 168 8.77 -9.11 2.80
CA LEU A 168 9.78 -8.15 3.30
C LEU A 168 9.50 -7.74 4.74
N GLY A 169 8.26 -7.35 5.06
CA GLY A 169 7.87 -6.96 6.41
C GLY A 169 8.09 -8.07 7.43
N LYS A 170 7.74 -9.31 7.06
CA LYS A 170 8.03 -10.50 7.87
C LYS A 170 9.53 -10.63 8.16
N TYR A 171 10.39 -10.51 7.16
CA TYR A 171 11.84 -10.63 7.36
C TYR A 171 12.44 -9.45 8.10
N VAL A 172 11.94 -8.23 7.88
CA VAL A 172 12.33 -7.05 8.67
C VAL A 172 11.99 -7.25 10.15
N ALA A 173 10.80 -7.74 10.45
CA ALA A 173 10.39 -8.03 11.83
C ALA A 173 11.19 -9.17 12.47
N GLU A 174 11.53 -10.21 11.69
CA GLU A 174 12.27 -11.37 12.18
C GLU A 174 13.74 -11.06 12.49
N TYR A 175 14.41 -10.33 11.58
CA TYR A 175 15.87 -10.14 11.69
C TYR A 175 16.26 -8.82 12.36
N GLY A 176 15.40 -7.78 12.30
CA GLY A 176 15.77 -6.43 12.72
C GLY A 176 16.94 -5.82 11.95
N ASP A 177 17.28 -6.40 10.79
CA ASP A 177 18.42 -6.08 9.94
C ASP A 177 17.98 -6.12 8.48
N LEU A 178 18.05 -4.98 7.79
CA LEU A 178 17.57 -4.83 6.42
C LEU A 178 18.42 -5.63 5.42
N THR A 179 19.73 -5.77 5.67
CA THR A 179 20.60 -6.60 4.83
C THR A 179 20.19 -8.07 4.91
N MET A 180 19.90 -8.55 6.12
CA MET A 180 19.41 -9.92 6.32
C MET A 180 18.02 -10.12 5.73
N ALA A 181 17.14 -9.12 5.84
CA ALA A 181 15.79 -9.18 5.25
C ALA A 181 15.87 -9.27 3.72
N ALA A 182 16.67 -8.41 3.07
CA ALA A 182 16.92 -8.46 1.63
C ALA A 182 17.59 -9.78 1.20
N MET A 183 18.56 -10.28 1.98
CA MET A 183 19.20 -11.57 1.71
C MET A 183 18.21 -12.72 1.78
N ALA A 184 17.32 -12.72 2.79
CA ALA A 184 16.28 -13.72 2.93
C ALA A 184 15.22 -13.62 1.83
N TYR A 185 14.94 -12.42 1.34
CA TYR A 185 14.06 -12.23 0.19
C TYR A 185 14.62 -12.91 -1.06
N SER A 186 15.89 -12.66 -1.39
CA SER A 186 16.55 -13.21 -2.59
C SER A 186 16.78 -14.72 -2.57
N MET A 187 17.18 -15.29 -1.45
CA MET A 187 17.61 -16.69 -1.41
C MET A 187 16.83 -17.57 -0.41
N GLY A 188 15.75 -17.04 0.11
CA GLY A 188 14.95 -17.67 1.16
C GLY A 188 15.65 -17.65 2.53
N GLN A 189 14.85 -17.79 3.57
CA GLN A 189 15.32 -17.77 4.97
C GLN A 189 16.48 -18.75 5.23
N ALA A 190 16.35 -19.99 4.79
CA ALA A 190 17.40 -21.02 4.98
C ALA A 190 18.68 -20.69 4.20
N GLY A 191 18.56 -20.07 3.02
CA GLY A 191 19.71 -19.60 2.23
C GLY A 191 20.47 -18.48 2.93
N ALA A 192 19.76 -17.47 3.39
CA ALA A 192 20.30 -16.34 4.13
C ALA A 192 21.01 -16.79 5.42
N GLN A 193 20.41 -17.70 6.17
CA GLN A 193 21.01 -18.24 7.38
C GLN A 193 22.32 -18.99 7.10
N ARG A 194 22.33 -19.86 6.08
CA ARG A 194 23.59 -20.55 5.67
C ARG A 194 24.66 -19.57 5.20
N ALA A 195 24.29 -18.52 4.48
CA ALA A 195 25.22 -17.49 4.05
C ALA A 195 25.86 -16.76 5.25
N ARG A 196 25.04 -16.39 6.23
CA ARG A 196 25.50 -15.76 7.49
C ARG A 196 26.40 -16.69 8.30
N GLU A 197 26.05 -17.95 8.45
CA GLU A 197 26.88 -18.97 9.13
C GLU A 197 28.23 -19.17 8.43
N ALA A 198 28.27 -19.00 7.10
CA ALA A 198 29.49 -19.01 6.30
C ALA A 198 30.29 -17.68 6.36
N GLY A 199 29.88 -16.75 7.22
CA GLY A 199 30.56 -15.44 7.41
C GLY A 199 30.25 -14.40 6.33
N ARG A 200 29.24 -14.59 5.50
CA ARG A 200 28.80 -13.57 4.54
C ARG A 200 27.91 -12.56 5.23
N SER A 201 28.30 -11.30 5.19
CA SER A 201 27.52 -10.18 5.72
C SER A 201 26.61 -9.53 4.66
N SER A 202 26.95 -9.69 3.37
CA SER A 202 26.18 -9.17 2.23
C SER A 202 26.34 -10.05 0.99
N THR A 203 25.59 -9.73 -0.05
CA THR A 203 25.69 -10.29 -1.40
C THR A 203 25.58 -9.15 -2.42
N THR A 204 25.93 -9.41 -3.67
CA THR A 204 25.75 -8.42 -4.75
C THR A 204 24.29 -7.92 -4.83
N TYR A 205 23.33 -8.81 -4.59
CA TYR A 205 21.91 -8.45 -4.53
C TYR A 205 21.60 -7.49 -3.39
N THR A 206 22.02 -7.84 -2.16
CA THR A 206 21.76 -6.96 -1.00
C THR A 206 22.46 -5.63 -1.11
N ASP A 207 23.67 -5.60 -1.69
CA ASP A 207 24.40 -4.35 -1.90
C ASP A 207 23.63 -3.45 -2.88
N ALA A 208 23.09 -4.01 -3.98
CA ALA A 208 22.26 -3.28 -4.95
C ALA A 208 20.95 -2.78 -4.31
N VAL A 209 20.25 -3.61 -3.53
CA VAL A 209 19.02 -3.22 -2.84
C VAL A 209 19.27 -2.08 -1.84
N LEU A 210 20.32 -2.16 -1.04
CA LEU A 210 20.62 -1.11 -0.05
C LEU A 210 21.09 0.21 -0.70
N GLU A 211 21.81 0.13 -1.83
CA GLU A 211 22.16 1.31 -2.61
C GLU A 211 20.93 2.00 -3.19
N ALA A 212 20.03 1.23 -3.82
CA ALA A 212 18.75 1.74 -4.33
C ALA A 212 17.88 2.29 -3.19
N MET A 213 17.79 1.57 -2.06
CA MET A 213 17.03 2.04 -0.89
C MET A 213 17.49 3.40 -0.38
N ALA A 214 18.80 3.63 -0.30
CA ALA A 214 19.35 4.93 0.13
C ALA A 214 18.97 6.07 -0.83
N GLN A 215 18.85 5.79 -2.13
CA GLN A 215 18.36 6.76 -3.11
C GLN A 215 16.87 7.04 -2.90
N TRP A 216 16.06 5.99 -2.75
CA TRP A 216 14.62 6.13 -2.48
C TRP A 216 14.32 6.80 -1.14
N GLU A 217 15.13 6.59 -0.09
CA GLU A 217 14.98 7.33 1.17
C GLU A 217 15.15 8.83 0.97
N CYS A 218 16.14 9.26 0.17
CA CYS A 218 16.32 10.66 -0.13
C CYS A 218 15.13 11.25 -0.89
N GLU A 219 14.64 10.52 -1.90
CA GLU A 219 13.47 10.94 -2.67
C GLU A 219 12.21 11.01 -1.81
N VAL A 220 11.88 9.94 -1.08
CA VAL A 220 10.68 9.89 -0.20
C VAL A 220 10.72 11.00 0.85
N ASN A 221 11.86 11.23 1.52
CA ASN A 221 11.99 12.29 2.51
C ASN A 221 11.86 13.70 1.90
N ALA A 222 12.27 13.89 0.65
CA ALA A 222 12.06 15.15 -0.06
C ALA A 222 10.58 15.43 -0.33
N TRP A 223 9.78 14.39 -0.57
CA TRP A 223 8.33 14.54 -0.81
C TRP A 223 7.52 14.74 0.47
N GLU A 224 7.89 14.03 1.56
CA GLU A 224 7.17 14.07 2.84
C GLU A 224 7.58 15.28 3.72
N GLY A 225 8.62 16.01 3.34
CA GLY A 225 9.22 17.10 4.11
C GLY A 225 8.87 18.52 3.65
N GLU A 226 8.10 18.67 2.54
CA GLU A 226 7.59 19.97 2.07
C GLU A 226 6.14 20.19 2.54
#